data_12fea1cf104e7236d55931725677ddc3
#
_entry.id   12fea1cf104e7236d55931725677ddc3
#
_cell.length_a   1.000
_cell.length_b   1.000
_cell.length_c   1.000
_cell.angle_alpha   90.00
_cell.angle_beta   90.00
_cell.angle_gamma   90.00
#
_symmetry.space_group_name_H-M   'P 1'
#
loop_
_entity.id
_entity.type
_entity.pdbx_description
1 polymer ?
#
loop_
_entity_poly.entity_id
_entity_poly.type
_entity_poly.pdbx_seq_one_letter_code
_entity_poly.pdbx_strand_id
1 'polypeptide(L)'
;ERSLWDTTAEEASMKQDGILIARAEPGDRERVMELLDREWALWKYEAGMALDQAPPAMFLAWQGDSVVAFAGYDSNNQGTGWFGPMGTDPSMQGRGLGRVLLYRCLQDMKEKGYHPVIIPWVAPVCFYAHHAGARIDRVFWRYEKELIPGANSQNR
;
A
#
# COMPACT_ATOMS: atom_id res chain seq x y z
N GLU A 1 -5.33 -12.59 24.18
CA GLU A 1 -5.18 -11.16 23.82
C GLU A 1 -5.43 -11.03 22.31
N ARG A 2 -6.45 -10.24 21.92
CA ARG A 2 -6.64 -9.92 20.50
C ARG A 2 -5.42 -9.16 20.01
N SER A 3 -4.85 -9.59 18.90
CA SER A 3 -3.80 -8.83 18.24
C SER A 3 -4.33 -7.41 17.93
N LEU A 4 -3.51 -6.39 18.13
CA LEU A 4 -3.86 -4.99 17.80
C LEU A 4 -4.34 -4.84 16.34
N TRP A 5 -3.95 -5.79 15.48
CA TRP A 5 -4.26 -5.82 14.03
C TRP A 5 -5.14 -7.02 13.63
N ASP A 6 -5.96 -7.55 14.54
CA ASP A 6 -6.93 -8.60 14.21
C ASP A 6 -8.02 -8.02 13.29
N THR A 7 -8.10 -8.53 12.06
CA THR A 7 -9.03 -8.09 11.01
C THR A 7 -10.17 -9.07 10.77
N THR A 8 -10.26 -10.14 11.58
CA THR A 8 -11.19 -11.26 11.34
C THR A 8 -12.65 -10.83 11.23
N ALA A 9 -13.10 -9.94 12.10
CA ALA A 9 -14.49 -9.48 12.10
C ALA A 9 -14.79 -8.58 10.90
N GLU A 10 -13.86 -7.68 10.57
CA GLU A 10 -13.95 -6.78 9.41
C GLU A 10 -13.96 -7.56 8.10
N GLU A 11 -13.06 -8.53 7.95
CA GLU A 11 -13.00 -9.38 6.76
C GLU A 11 -14.27 -10.23 6.59
N ALA A 12 -14.83 -10.75 7.69
CA ALA A 12 -16.09 -11.46 7.67
C ALA A 12 -17.27 -10.58 7.20
N SER A 13 -17.31 -9.32 7.65
CA SER A 13 -18.31 -8.34 7.19
C SER A 13 -18.10 -8.00 5.71
N MET A 14 -16.85 -7.73 5.29
CA MET A 14 -16.52 -7.42 3.90
C MET A 14 -16.90 -8.58 2.96
N LYS A 15 -16.71 -9.83 3.42
CA LYS A 15 -17.12 -11.01 2.66
C LYS A 15 -18.63 -11.10 2.45
N GLN A 16 -19.43 -10.68 3.43
CA GLN A 16 -20.89 -10.59 3.26
C GLN A 16 -21.28 -9.54 2.22
N ASP A 17 -20.47 -8.48 2.09
CA ASP A 17 -20.63 -7.41 1.09
C ASP A 17 -19.99 -7.77 -0.28
N GLY A 18 -19.56 -9.02 -0.47
CA GLY A 18 -18.96 -9.50 -1.71
C GLY A 18 -17.50 -9.08 -1.92
N ILE A 19 -16.80 -8.68 -0.86
CA ILE A 19 -15.38 -8.30 -0.91
C ILE A 19 -14.55 -9.39 -0.22
N LEU A 20 -13.57 -9.94 -0.94
CA LEU A 20 -12.63 -10.92 -0.41
C LEU A 20 -11.26 -10.28 -0.18
N ILE A 21 -10.71 -10.46 1.01
CA ILE A 21 -9.32 -10.07 1.33
C ILE A 21 -8.45 -11.31 1.28
N ALA A 22 -7.38 -11.27 0.51
CA ALA A 22 -6.45 -12.38 0.37
C ALA A 22 -5.01 -11.90 0.13
N ARG A 23 -4.03 -12.77 0.43
CA ARG A 23 -2.67 -12.57 -0.07
C ARG A 23 -2.69 -12.74 -1.58
N ALA A 24 -1.91 -11.91 -2.29
CA ALA A 24 -1.73 -12.08 -3.73
C ALA A 24 -1.07 -13.43 -4.05
N GLU A 25 -1.45 -13.99 -5.17
CA GLU A 25 -0.82 -15.15 -5.79
C GLU A 25 -0.07 -14.74 -7.07
N PRO A 26 0.88 -15.54 -7.56
CA PRO A 26 1.62 -15.18 -8.79
C PRO A 26 0.72 -14.94 -10.01
N GLY A 27 -0.44 -15.59 -10.07
CA GLY A 27 -1.44 -15.42 -11.16
C GLY A 27 -2.22 -14.11 -11.12
N ASP A 28 -2.16 -13.35 -10.01
CA ASP A 28 -2.97 -12.13 -9.83
C ASP A 28 -2.34 -10.90 -10.46
N ARG A 29 -1.12 -11.01 -10.98
CA ARG A 29 -0.36 -9.89 -11.53
C ARG A 29 -1.14 -9.05 -12.53
N GLU A 30 -1.82 -9.69 -13.48
CA GLU A 30 -2.57 -8.98 -14.52
C GLU A 30 -3.67 -8.10 -13.91
N ARG A 31 -4.43 -8.64 -12.96
CA ARG A 31 -5.52 -7.92 -12.27
C ARG A 31 -5.02 -6.76 -11.41
N VAL A 32 -3.88 -6.94 -10.77
CA VAL A 32 -3.23 -5.84 -10.03
C VAL A 32 -2.77 -4.75 -11.00
N MET A 33 -2.16 -5.12 -12.14
CA MET A 33 -1.69 -4.15 -13.13
C MET A 33 -2.85 -3.40 -13.80
N GLU A 34 -4.01 -4.03 -14.02
CA GLU A 34 -5.23 -3.37 -14.52
C GLU A 34 -5.70 -2.24 -13.57
N LEU A 35 -5.69 -2.47 -12.26
CA LEU A 35 -6.03 -1.44 -11.27
C LEU A 35 -4.99 -0.32 -11.29
N LEU A 36 -3.70 -0.66 -11.33
CA LEU A 36 -2.61 0.31 -11.33
C LEU A 36 -2.59 1.16 -12.61
N ASP A 37 -2.90 0.59 -13.76
CA ASP A 37 -2.97 1.33 -15.03
C ASP A 37 -4.04 2.43 -14.99
N ARG A 38 -5.15 2.17 -14.31
CA ARG A 38 -6.23 3.16 -14.16
C ARG A 38 -5.90 4.28 -13.18
N GLU A 39 -5.28 3.91 -12.04
CA GLU A 39 -5.23 4.82 -10.88
C GLU A 39 -3.82 5.27 -10.54
N TRP A 40 -2.80 4.39 -10.68
CA TRP A 40 -1.42 4.65 -10.22
C TRP A 40 -0.37 4.00 -11.11
N ALA A 41 -0.33 4.34 -12.38
CA ALA A 41 0.57 3.72 -13.36
C ALA A 41 2.06 3.78 -12.96
N LEU A 42 2.48 4.80 -12.19
CA LEU A 42 3.85 4.94 -11.71
C LEU A 42 4.24 3.89 -10.66
N TRP A 43 3.28 3.25 -9.99
CA TRP A 43 3.56 2.24 -8.96
C TRP A 43 3.69 0.81 -9.51
N LYS A 44 3.53 0.60 -10.82
CA LYS A 44 3.58 -0.72 -11.45
C LYS A 44 4.89 -1.44 -11.19
N TYR A 45 6.01 -0.73 -11.24
CA TYR A 45 7.32 -1.32 -10.96
C TYR A 45 7.41 -1.81 -9.50
N GLU A 46 7.05 -0.96 -8.56
CA GLU A 46 7.10 -1.28 -7.12
C GLU A 46 6.14 -2.42 -6.78
N ALA A 47 4.91 -2.37 -7.26
CA ALA A 47 3.94 -3.45 -7.07
C ALA A 47 4.44 -4.77 -7.68
N GLY A 48 5.08 -4.70 -8.86
CA GLY A 48 5.72 -5.85 -9.49
C GLY A 48 6.76 -6.50 -8.60
N MET A 49 7.61 -5.71 -7.97
CA MET A 49 8.64 -6.21 -7.04
C MET A 49 8.06 -6.94 -5.83
N ALA A 50 6.93 -6.44 -5.28
CA ALA A 50 6.23 -7.13 -4.19
C ALA A 50 5.58 -8.44 -4.64
N LEU A 51 5.02 -8.47 -5.85
CA LEU A 51 4.40 -9.66 -6.43
C LEU A 51 5.42 -10.75 -6.79
N ASP A 52 6.66 -10.38 -7.11
CA ASP A 52 7.73 -11.32 -7.49
C ASP A 52 8.34 -12.07 -6.31
N GLN A 53 7.96 -11.71 -5.08
CA GLN A 53 8.42 -12.42 -3.90
C GLN A 53 7.71 -13.77 -3.73
N ALA A 54 8.32 -14.68 -2.98
CA ALA A 54 7.79 -16.01 -2.68
C ALA A 54 7.71 -16.27 -1.16
N PRO A 55 6.54 -16.17 -0.53
CA PRO A 55 5.24 -15.77 -1.09
C PRO A 55 5.19 -14.27 -1.43
N PRO A 56 4.27 -13.83 -2.33
CA PRO A 56 4.10 -12.42 -2.65
C PRO A 56 3.90 -11.55 -1.42
N ALA A 57 4.63 -10.43 -1.36
CA ALA A 57 4.58 -9.47 -0.25
C ALA A 57 3.45 -8.44 -0.46
N MET A 58 2.27 -8.92 -0.80
CA MET A 58 1.10 -8.10 -1.14
C MET A 58 -0.19 -8.75 -0.70
N PHE A 59 -1.13 -7.94 -0.22
CA PHE A 59 -2.51 -8.33 0.05
C PHE A 59 -3.47 -7.54 -0.85
N LEU A 60 -4.55 -8.19 -1.27
CA LEU A 60 -5.53 -7.70 -2.23
C LEU A 60 -6.93 -7.69 -1.63
N ALA A 61 -7.75 -6.73 -2.04
CA ALA A 61 -9.19 -6.77 -1.87
C ALA A 61 -9.82 -7.00 -3.24
N TRP A 62 -10.65 -8.03 -3.33
CA TRP A 62 -11.35 -8.45 -4.53
C TRP A 62 -12.83 -8.13 -4.46
N GLN A 63 -13.41 -7.65 -5.55
CA GLN A 63 -14.84 -7.60 -5.76
C GLN A 63 -15.17 -8.34 -7.05
N GLY A 64 -15.77 -9.55 -6.93
CA GLY A 64 -15.85 -10.48 -8.06
C GLY A 64 -14.46 -10.83 -8.57
N ASP A 65 -14.22 -10.65 -9.87
CA ASP A 65 -12.95 -10.95 -10.53
C ASP A 65 -12.01 -9.73 -10.62
N SER A 66 -12.34 -8.63 -9.97
CA SER A 66 -11.58 -7.38 -10.03
C SER A 66 -10.86 -7.09 -8.73
N VAL A 67 -9.58 -6.70 -8.81
CA VAL A 67 -8.85 -6.11 -7.68
C VAL A 67 -9.32 -4.68 -7.50
N VAL A 68 -9.79 -4.34 -6.30
CA VAL A 68 -10.32 -3.01 -5.95
C VAL A 68 -9.49 -2.28 -4.90
N ALA A 69 -8.58 -2.98 -4.25
CA ALA A 69 -7.56 -2.36 -3.39
C ALA A 69 -6.38 -3.31 -3.23
N PHE A 70 -5.22 -2.76 -2.92
CA PHE A 70 -4.00 -3.52 -2.66
C PHE A 70 -3.15 -2.82 -1.61
N ALA A 71 -2.31 -3.58 -0.92
CA ALA A 71 -1.20 -3.09 -0.12
C ALA A 71 -0.03 -4.06 -0.22
N GLY A 72 1.15 -3.52 -0.46
CA GLY A 72 2.39 -4.29 -0.52
C GLY A 72 3.41 -3.83 0.51
N TYR A 73 4.49 -4.56 0.62
CA TYR A 73 5.69 -4.19 1.36
C TYR A 73 6.91 -4.85 0.70
N ASP A 74 8.10 -4.46 1.09
CA ASP A 74 9.34 -4.92 0.45
C ASP A 74 9.38 -4.71 -1.08
N SER A 75 8.65 -3.75 -1.58
CA SER A 75 8.65 -3.33 -2.98
C SER A 75 9.94 -2.61 -3.34
N ASN A 76 10.33 -1.69 -2.45
CA ASN A 76 11.59 -0.97 -2.46
C ASN A 76 12.40 -1.30 -1.22
N ASN A 77 13.73 -1.24 -1.32
CA ASN A 77 14.62 -1.51 -0.19
C ASN A 77 14.28 -2.85 0.49
N GLN A 78 14.23 -3.92 -0.29
CA GLN A 78 13.87 -5.26 0.17
C GLN A 78 14.69 -5.68 1.40
N GLY A 79 14.00 -6.33 2.35
CA GLY A 79 14.60 -6.78 3.61
C GLY A 79 14.79 -5.69 4.66
N THR A 80 14.36 -4.45 4.40
CA THR A 80 14.55 -3.32 5.32
C THR A 80 13.26 -2.85 6.02
N GLY A 81 12.15 -3.56 5.82
CA GLY A 81 10.88 -3.28 6.49
C GLY A 81 10.11 -2.08 5.92
N TRP A 82 10.22 -1.82 4.62
CA TRP A 82 9.47 -0.76 3.97
C TRP A 82 8.07 -1.25 3.54
N PHE A 83 7.04 -0.53 4.03
CA PHE A 83 5.63 -0.74 3.68
C PHE A 83 5.25 0.14 2.48
N GLY A 84 4.45 -0.40 1.58
CA GLY A 84 3.91 0.26 0.38
C GLY A 84 4.38 -0.41 -0.91
N PRO A 85 3.78 -0.04 -2.04
CA PRO A 85 2.68 0.90 -2.21
C PRO A 85 1.33 0.36 -1.71
N MET A 86 0.37 1.26 -1.45
CA MET A 86 -0.99 0.92 -1.06
C MET A 86 -1.99 1.84 -1.75
N GLY A 87 -3.06 1.28 -2.29
CA GLY A 87 -4.13 2.02 -2.95
C GLY A 87 -5.48 1.35 -2.85
N THR A 88 -6.54 2.17 -2.87
CA THR A 88 -7.93 1.72 -2.94
C THR A 88 -8.63 2.45 -4.07
N ASP A 89 -9.27 1.71 -4.98
CA ASP A 89 -10.08 2.27 -6.07
C ASP A 89 -10.99 3.39 -5.51
N PRO A 90 -11.03 4.57 -6.14
CA PRO A 90 -11.82 5.70 -5.66
C PRO A 90 -13.28 5.36 -5.36
N SER A 91 -13.89 4.47 -6.15
CA SER A 91 -15.28 4.03 -5.96
C SER A 91 -15.49 3.15 -4.72
N MET A 92 -14.40 2.61 -4.16
CA MET A 92 -14.40 1.68 -3.02
C MET A 92 -13.84 2.29 -1.74
N GLN A 93 -13.47 3.57 -1.76
CA GLN A 93 -12.98 4.28 -0.59
C GLN A 93 -14.07 4.42 0.49
N GLY A 94 -13.64 4.64 1.74
CA GLY A 94 -14.54 4.78 2.89
C GLY A 94 -15.08 3.47 3.46
N ARG A 95 -14.81 2.33 2.84
CA ARG A 95 -15.26 0.99 3.28
C ARG A 95 -14.30 0.27 4.23
N GLY A 96 -13.22 0.92 4.63
CA GLY A 96 -12.21 0.34 5.55
C GLY A 96 -11.18 -0.58 4.90
N LEU A 97 -11.19 -0.76 3.57
CA LEU A 97 -10.29 -1.68 2.85
C LEU A 97 -8.82 -1.35 3.12
N GLY A 98 -8.43 -0.08 3.02
CA GLY A 98 -7.06 0.36 3.28
C GLY A 98 -6.58 0.00 4.68
N ARG A 99 -7.44 0.12 5.70
CA ARG A 99 -7.10 -0.26 7.08
C ARG A 99 -6.86 -1.77 7.20
N VAL A 100 -7.75 -2.59 6.66
CA VAL A 100 -7.62 -4.05 6.73
C VAL A 100 -6.36 -4.51 6.00
N LEU A 101 -6.10 -3.99 4.80
CA LEU A 101 -4.89 -4.33 4.04
C LEU A 101 -3.60 -3.87 4.75
N LEU A 102 -3.60 -2.66 5.36
CA LEU A 102 -2.49 -2.20 6.19
C LEU A 102 -2.21 -3.20 7.32
N TYR A 103 -3.25 -3.61 8.05
CA TYR A 103 -3.10 -4.53 9.19
C TYR A 103 -2.60 -5.91 8.75
N ARG A 104 -3.07 -6.43 7.62
CA ARG A 104 -2.58 -7.69 7.05
C ARG A 104 -1.09 -7.61 6.70
N CYS A 105 -0.65 -6.52 6.09
CA CYS A 105 0.77 -6.30 5.81
C CYS A 105 1.59 -6.16 7.09
N LEU A 106 1.16 -5.35 8.06
CA LEU A 106 1.90 -5.15 9.31
C LEU A 106 2.02 -6.43 10.13
N GLN A 107 0.97 -7.26 10.14
CA GLN A 107 1.00 -8.56 10.79
C GLN A 107 2.02 -9.48 10.12
N ASP A 108 1.98 -9.59 8.81
CA ASP A 108 2.91 -10.43 8.04
C ASP A 108 4.37 -9.96 8.17
N MET A 109 4.60 -8.64 8.13
CA MET A 109 5.91 -8.04 8.36
C MET A 109 6.43 -8.33 9.76
N LYS A 110 5.57 -8.27 10.79
CA LYS A 110 5.92 -8.63 12.16
C LYS A 110 6.30 -10.10 12.28
N GLU A 111 5.54 -11.00 11.65
CA GLU A 111 5.83 -12.44 11.63
C GLU A 111 7.15 -12.76 10.94
N LYS A 112 7.54 -11.96 9.94
CA LYS A 112 8.86 -12.01 9.28
C LYS A 112 9.99 -11.34 10.07
N GLY A 113 9.68 -10.72 11.24
CA GLY A 113 10.67 -10.11 12.11
C GLY A 113 11.10 -8.70 11.74
N TYR A 114 10.35 -8.00 10.88
CA TYR A 114 10.64 -6.60 10.57
C TYR A 114 10.40 -5.70 11.77
N HIS A 115 11.44 -4.95 12.16
CA HIS A 115 11.37 -3.97 13.24
C HIS A 115 12.52 -2.95 13.12
N PRO A 116 12.23 -1.65 12.96
CA PRO A 116 10.92 -1.04 12.77
C PRO A 116 10.34 -1.27 11.36
N VAL A 117 9.05 -0.99 11.18
CA VAL A 117 8.43 -0.85 9.87
C VAL A 117 8.44 0.62 9.47
N ILE A 118 8.86 0.91 8.24
CA ILE A 118 8.93 2.26 7.69
C ILE A 118 7.85 2.44 6.63
N ILE A 119 7.09 3.52 6.73
CA ILE A 119 6.09 3.91 5.74
C ILE A 119 6.62 5.14 5.01
N PRO A 120 7.21 4.98 3.81
CA PRO A 120 7.83 6.09 3.08
C PRO A 120 6.82 6.89 2.26
N TRP A 121 7.18 8.12 1.91
CA TRP A 121 6.44 8.97 0.97
C TRP A 121 4.95 9.16 1.31
N VAL A 122 4.66 9.43 2.57
CA VAL A 122 3.31 9.44 3.11
C VAL A 122 2.58 10.73 2.77
N ALA A 123 1.45 10.65 2.06
CA ALA A 123 0.50 11.75 1.93
C ALA A 123 -0.51 11.76 3.09
N PRO A 124 -1.23 10.65 3.41
CA PRO A 124 -2.23 10.65 4.48
C PRO A 124 -1.59 10.33 5.85
N VAL A 125 -0.75 11.24 6.38
CA VAL A 125 -0.06 11.04 7.68
C VAL A 125 -1.03 10.67 8.79
N CYS A 126 -2.20 11.34 8.87
CA CYS A 126 -3.21 11.08 9.91
C CYS A 126 -3.77 9.65 9.84
N PHE A 127 -3.88 9.06 8.65
CA PHE A 127 -4.35 7.69 8.48
C PHE A 127 -3.43 6.69 9.20
N TYR A 128 -2.14 6.78 8.95
CA TYR A 128 -1.16 5.88 9.55
C TYR A 128 -0.95 6.15 11.04
N ALA A 129 -0.98 7.41 11.47
CA ALA A 129 -0.92 7.75 12.88
C ALA A 129 -2.11 7.15 13.65
N HIS A 130 -3.31 7.27 13.09
CA HIS A 130 -4.54 6.76 13.73
C HIS A 130 -4.61 5.22 13.75
N HIS A 131 -4.33 4.57 12.62
CA HIS A 131 -4.52 3.13 12.50
C HIS A 131 -3.31 2.30 12.93
N ALA A 132 -2.10 2.77 12.71
CA ALA A 132 -0.88 2.03 13.03
C ALA A 132 -0.08 2.59 14.21
N GLY A 133 -0.52 3.71 14.80
CA GLY A 133 0.28 4.41 15.81
C GLY A 133 1.60 4.95 15.25
N ALA A 134 1.66 5.16 13.94
CA ALA A 134 2.86 5.63 13.27
C ALA A 134 3.20 7.07 13.70
N ARG A 135 4.47 7.36 13.82
CA ARG A 135 5.01 8.69 14.11
C ARG A 135 5.92 9.14 12.98
N ILE A 136 6.03 10.45 12.78
CA ILE A 136 6.96 11.00 11.82
C ILE A 136 8.39 10.74 12.32
N ASP A 137 9.17 10.00 11.52
CA ASP A 137 10.59 9.73 11.76
C ASP A 137 11.48 10.71 11.00
N ARG A 138 11.13 11.01 9.75
CA ARG A 138 11.88 11.89 8.84
C ARG A 138 10.97 12.75 8.01
N VAL A 139 11.49 13.91 7.62
CA VAL A 139 10.88 14.82 6.64
C VAL A 139 11.87 15.01 5.51
N PHE A 140 11.41 14.82 4.27
CA PHE A 140 12.21 15.02 3.06
C PHE A 140 11.77 16.30 2.38
N TRP A 141 12.74 17.08 1.91
CA TRP A 141 12.51 18.25 1.09
C TRP A 141 12.78 17.90 -0.36
N ARG A 142 11.85 18.23 -1.24
CA ARG A 142 12.06 18.12 -2.68
C ARG A 142 12.68 19.40 -3.18
N TYR A 143 13.76 19.28 -3.95
CA TYR A 143 14.42 20.40 -4.64
C TYR A 143 14.27 20.21 -6.15
N GLU A 144 13.99 21.30 -6.85
CA GLU A 144 13.94 21.34 -8.30
C GLU A 144 14.93 22.40 -8.80
N LYS A 145 15.60 22.10 -9.93
CA LYS A 145 16.47 23.01 -10.63
C LYS A 145 16.15 22.98 -12.12
N GLU A 146 15.80 24.13 -12.69
CA GLU A 146 15.69 24.27 -14.12
C GLU A 146 17.08 24.22 -14.76
N LEU A 147 17.26 23.37 -15.76
CA LEU A 147 18.53 23.20 -16.46
C LEU A 147 18.62 24.03 -17.73
N ILE A 148 17.53 24.69 -18.14
CA ILE A 148 17.47 25.59 -19.31
C ILE A 148 17.61 27.02 -18.82
N PRO A 149 18.70 27.73 -19.16
CA PRO A 149 18.85 29.14 -18.78
C PRO A 149 17.81 30.00 -19.52
N GLY A 150 16.96 30.70 -18.80
CA GLY A 150 16.11 31.77 -19.36
C GLY A 150 14.60 31.60 -19.30
N ALA A 151 14.06 30.57 -18.66
CA ALA A 151 12.61 30.34 -18.66
C ALA A 151 11.83 31.03 -17.50
N ASN A 152 12.47 31.66 -16.51
CA ASN A 152 11.70 32.41 -15.49
C ASN A 152 12.49 33.54 -14.82
N SER A 153 12.44 34.72 -15.43
CA SER A 153 12.71 35.99 -14.74
C SER A 153 11.49 36.93 -14.75
N GLN A 154 10.28 36.40 -14.85
CA GLN A 154 9.06 37.20 -14.70
C GLN A 154 8.05 36.43 -13.85
N ASN A 155 8.20 36.53 -12.55
CA ASN A 155 7.14 36.71 -11.55
C ASN A 155 7.75 36.67 -10.15
N ARG A 156 8.04 37.87 -9.67
CA ARG A 156 8.16 38.16 -8.23
C ARG A 156 6.82 38.65 -7.72
#